data_5dce772923359628d034e3f921e4b862
#
_entry.id   5dce772923359628d034e3f921e4b862
#
_cell.length_a   1.000
_cell.length_b   1.000
_cell.length_c   1.000
_cell.angle_alpha   90.00
_cell.angle_beta   90.00
_cell.angle_gamma   90.00
#
_symmetry.space_group_name_H-M   'P 1'
#
loop_
_entity.id
_entity.type
_entity.pdbx_description
1 polymer ?
#
loop_
_entity_poly.entity_id
_entity_poly.type
_entity_poly.pdbx_seq_one_letter_code
_entity_poly.pdbx_strand_id
1 'polypeptide(L)'
;MNDISEEIKPKKINYVGFNYDYSYFCIGIDIGFKVFQTNPFNLLVTKVFNGGIGIIQISENSNIFGLVGGGNNPAFSPNKLILWDDKKNEIINEYRTDSFIINCCIKKKYIFIICSDVIILIDTKTFELIEKIDTINNPKGIFSICNEPKKYIL
;
A
#
# COMPACT_ATOMS: atom_id res chain seq x y z
N MET A 1 -30.56 28.77 -1.57
CA MET A 1 -30.12 27.45 -2.05
C MET A 1 -28.60 27.47 -2.03
N ASN A 2 -28.03 26.94 -1.00
CA ASN A 2 -26.57 26.82 -0.92
C ASN A 2 -26.17 25.59 -1.71
N ASP A 3 -25.40 25.83 -2.74
CA ASP A 3 -24.78 24.83 -3.60
C ASP A 3 -23.76 24.03 -2.77
N ILE A 4 -24.18 22.84 -2.28
CA ILE A 4 -23.31 21.95 -1.48
C ILE A 4 -22.60 21.02 -2.45
N SER A 5 -21.90 21.56 -3.40
CA SER A 5 -20.90 20.85 -4.18
C SER A 5 -19.51 21.49 -4.00
N GLU A 6 -19.08 21.69 -2.78
CA GLU A 6 -17.65 21.71 -2.56
C GLU A 6 -17.14 20.28 -2.83
N GLU A 7 -16.77 20.03 -4.08
CA GLU A 7 -15.91 18.90 -4.43
C GLU A 7 -14.75 18.89 -3.44
N ILE A 8 -14.72 17.88 -2.58
CA ILE A 8 -13.58 17.67 -1.66
C ILE A 8 -12.38 17.37 -2.54
N LYS A 9 -11.66 18.41 -2.95
CA LYS A 9 -10.44 18.28 -3.74
C LYS A 9 -9.32 17.85 -2.79
N PRO A 10 -8.67 16.72 -3.03
CA PRO A 10 -7.50 16.33 -2.24
C PRO A 10 -6.43 17.41 -2.36
N LYS A 11 -5.92 17.88 -1.23
CA LYS A 11 -4.93 18.96 -1.17
C LYS A 11 -3.51 18.47 -1.40
N LYS A 12 -3.26 17.17 -1.21
CA LYS A 12 -1.92 16.61 -1.26
C LYS A 12 -1.93 15.16 -1.73
N ILE A 13 -0.98 14.86 -2.61
CA ILE A 13 -0.63 13.49 -2.98
C ILE A 13 0.47 13.03 -2.04
N ASN A 14 0.24 11.92 -1.33
CA ASN A 14 1.20 11.31 -0.41
C ASN A 14 1.97 10.16 -1.06
N TYR A 15 1.37 9.52 -2.07
CA TYR A 15 1.94 8.35 -2.72
C TYR A 15 1.44 8.20 -4.15
N VAL A 16 2.34 7.76 -5.03
CA VAL A 16 1.99 7.26 -6.37
C VAL A 16 2.82 6.01 -6.64
N GLY A 17 2.20 4.96 -7.10
CA GLY A 17 2.89 3.72 -7.44
C GLY A 17 2.10 2.86 -8.41
N PHE A 18 2.82 2.05 -9.19
CA PHE A 18 2.24 1.07 -10.08
C PHE A 18 2.14 -0.29 -9.38
N ASN A 19 1.19 -1.10 -9.84
CA ASN A 19 1.20 -2.52 -9.52
C ASN A 19 2.31 -3.24 -10.33
N TYR A 20 2.48 -4.52 -10.05
CA TYR A 20 3.55 -5.36 -10.58
C TYR A 20 3.69 -5.35 -12.11
N ASP A 21 2.59 -5.41 -12.86
CA ASP A 21 2.56 -5.51 -14.32
C ASP A 21 2.25 -4.17 -15.02
N TYR A 22 2.23 -3.06 -14.26
CA TYR A 22 1.91 -1.71 -14.72
C TYR A 22 0.49 -1.55 -15.29
N SER A 23 -0.40 -2.50 -15.09
CA SER A 23 -1.80 -2.42 -15.53
C SER A 23 -2.63 -1.44 -14.72
N TYR A 24 -2.20 -1.17 -13.50
CA TYR A 24 -2.83 -0.21 -12.58
C TYR A 24 -1.82 0.70 -11.91
N PHE A 25 -2.25 1.90 -11.57
CA PHE A 25 -1.51 2.72 -10.63
C PHE A 25 -2.41 3.28 -9.54
N CYS A 26 -1.83 3.54 -8.39
CA CYS A 26 -2.50 3.99 -7.20
C CYS A 26 -2.00 5.35 -6.78
N ILE A 27 -2.90 6.17 -6.26
CA ILE A 27 -2.58 7.46 -5.65
C ILE A 27 -3.10 7.45 -4.22
N GLY A 28 -2.21 7.57 -3.24
CA GLY A 28 -2.56 7.87 -1.86
C GLY A 28 -2.70 9.39 -1.67
N ILE A 29 -3.80 9.81 -1.10
CA ILE A 29 -4.13 11.23 -0.88
C ILE A 29 -4.40 11.50 0.60
N ASP A 30 -4.59 12.76 0.97
CA ASP A 30 -4.82 13.19 2.37
C ASP A 30 -6.16 12.75 2.96
N ILE A 31 -7.06 12.19 2.16
CA ILE A 31 -8.39 11.70 2.56
C ILE A 31 -8.70 10.29 2.03
N GLY A 32 -7.70 9.46 1.76
CA GLY A 32 -7.90 8.12 1.23
C GLY A 32 -7.02 7.79 0.03
N PHE A 33 -7.59 7.12 -1.00
CA PHE A 33 -6.84 6.74 -2.19
C PHE A 33 -7.70 6.63 -3.45
N LYS A 34 -7.01 6.59 -4.59
CA LYS A 34 -7.59 6.31 -5.91
C LYS A 34 -6.78 5.24 -6.63
N VAL A 35 -7.47 4.43 -7.44
CA VAL A 35 -6.85 3.43 -8.31
C VAL A 35 -7.30 3.66 -9.75
N PHE A 36 -6.35 3.65 -10.65
CA PHE A 36 -6.55 3.84 -12.08
C PHE A 36 -6.05 2.64 -12.87
N GLN A 37 -6.80 2.25 -13.86
CA GLN A 37 -6.31 1.39 -14.93
C GLN A 37 -5.45 2.22 -15.89
N THR A 38 -4.35 1.66 -16.40
CA THR A 38 -3.42 2.39 -17.26
C THR A 38 -3.81 2.35 -18.73
N ASN A 39 -4.36 1.22 -19.22
CA ASN A 39 -4.75 1.05 -20.60
C ASN A 39 -6.00 0.15 -20.74
N PRO A 40 -7.16 0.66 -21.20
CA PRO A 40 -7.45 2.09 -21.40
C PRO A 40 -7.39 2.85 -20.07
N PHE A 41 -7.02 4.13 -20.13
CA PHE A 41 -6.95 4.94 -18.91
C PHE A 41 -8.35 5.16 -18.31
N ASN A 42 -8.54 4.72 -17.08
CA ASN A 42 -9.83 4.81 -16.40
C ASN A 42 -9.66 4.83 -14.87
N LEU A 43 -10.45 5.65 -14.20
CA LEU A 43 -10.58 5.62 -12.73
C LEU A 43 -11.47 4.44 -12.33
N LEU A 44 -10.93 3.51 -11.54
CA LEU A 44 -11.64 2.32 -11.10
C LEU A 44 -12.17 2.41 -9.68
N VAL A 45 -11.36 2.94 -8.77
CA VAL A 45 -11.67 3.00 -7.33
C VAL A 45 -11.39 4.39 -6.80
N THR A 46 -12.32 4.91 -6.02
CA THR A 46 -12.11 6.04 -5.12
C THR A 46 -12.57 5.64 -3.74
N LYS A 47 -11.65 5.67 -2.78
CA LYS A 47 -11.93 5.35 -1.39
C LYS A 47 -11.62 6.53 -0.50
N VAL A 48 -12.60 6.96 0.27
CA VAL A 48 -12.46 8.05 1.21
C VAL A 48 -12.33 7.48 2.62
N PHE A 49 -11.30 7.92 3.34
CA PHE A 49 -11.07 7.68 4.76
C PHE A 49 -11.03 9.00 5.51
N ASN A 50 -11.16 8.93 6.82
CA ASN A 50 -10.91 10.09 7.67
C ASN A 50 -9.41 10.26 7.94
N GLY A 51 -8.63 10.44 6.87
CA GLY A 51 -7.19 10.62 6.93
C GLY A 51 -6.46 10.14 5.69
N GLY A 52 -5.16 10.37 5.66
CA GLY A 52 -4.30 10.13 4.52
C GLY A 52 -3.76 8.70 4.41
N ILE A 53 -3.56 8.27 3.17
CA ILE A 53 -2.85 7.04 2.82
C ILE A 53 -1.48 7.42 2.27
N GLY A 54 -0.43 6.89 2.91
CA GLY A 54 0.97 7.15 2.56
C GLY A 54 1.60 6.09 1.67
N ILE A 55 1.06 4.86 1.68
CA ILE A 55 1.48 3.78 0.80
C ILE A 55 0.25 2.98 0.42
N ILE A 56 0.13 2.62 -0.85
CA ILE A 56 -0.89 1.70 -1.34
C ILE A 56 -0.28 0.72 -2.35
N GLN A 57 -0.54 -0.56 -2.14
CA GLN A 57 -0.13 -1.64 -3.03
C GLN A 57 -1.33 -2.50 -3.39
N ILE A 58 -1.44 -2.89 -4.65
CA ILE A 58 -2.46 -3.81 -5.13
C ILE A 58 -1.90 -5.22 -5.08
N SER A 59 -2.62 -6.13 -4.44
CA SER A 59 -2.38 -7.56 -4.60
C SER A 59 -2.86 -8.00 -5.98
N GLU A 60 -2.02 -8.70 -6.72
CA GLU A 60 -2.20 -9.09 -8.14
C GLU A 60 -3.66 -9.29 -8.58
N ASN A 61 -4.15 -8.41 -9.49
CA ASN A 61 -5.50 -8.45 -10.09
C ASN A 61 -6.65 -8.75 -9.12
N SER A 62 -6.50 -8.35 -7.87
CA SER A 62 -7.47 -8.58 -6.81
C SER A 62 -8.06 -7.27 -6.28
N ASN A 63 -9.12 -7.39 -5.50
CA ASN A 63 -9.70 -6.29 -4.75
C ASN A 63 -9.02 -6.06 -3.39
N ILE A 64 -7.87 -6.71 -3.16
CA ILE A 64 -7.11 -6.59 -1.91
C ILE A 64 -6.01 -5.54 -2.07
N PHE A 65 -6.00 -4.58 -1.17
CA PHE A 65 -5.01 -3.52 -1.10
C PHE A 65 -4.20 -3.60 0.20
N GLY A 66 -2.89 -3.43 0.09
CA GLY A 66 -2.04 -3.14 1.23
C GLY A 66 -1.98 -1.64 1.45
N LEU A 67 -2.40 -1.16 2.60
CA LEU A 67 -2.48 0.26 2.95
C LEU A 67 -1.61 0.58 4.15
N VAL A 68 -0.89 1.69 4.08
CA VAL A 68 -0.19 2.30 5.22
C VAL A 68 -0.62 3.76 5.33
N GLY A 69 -0.96 4.20 6.51
CA GLY A 69 -1.33 5.59 6.76
C GLY A 69 -0.16 6.54 6.53
N GLY A 70 -0.45 7.75 6.07
CA GLY A 70 0.56 8.78 5.83
C GLY A 70 -0.03 10.17 5.65
N GLY A 71 0.83 11.14 5.39
CA GLY A 71 0.45 12.55 5.34
C GLY A 71 0.34 13.19 6.73
N ASN A 72 -0.26 14.37 6.78
CA ASN A 72 -0.33 15.16 8.03
C ASN A 72 -1.32 14.58 9.06
N ASN A 73 -2.37 13.90 8.58
CA ASN A 73 -3.37 13.21 9.38
C ASN A 73 -3.58 11.79 8.84
N PRO A 74 -2.77 10.81 9.22
CA PRO A 74 -2.85 9.46 8.68
C PRO A 74 -4.17 8.76 9.02
N ALA A 75 -4.76 8.04 8.05
CA ALA A 75 -5.96 7.22 8.26
C ALA A 75 -5.68 6.01 9.18
N PHE A 76 -4.46 5.49 9.09
CA PHE A 76 -3.94 4.39 9.90
C PHE A 76 -2.57 4.76 10.43
N SER A 77 -2.15 4.13 11.53
CA SER A 77 -0.79 4.35 12.06
C SER A 77 0.28 4.02 11.01
N PRO A 78 1.32 4.86 10.82
CA PRO A 78 2.39 4.61 9.84
C PRO A 78 3.24 3.36 10.10
N ASN A 79 3.10 2.72 11.25
CA ASN A 79 3.72 1.44 11.58
C ASN A 79 2.77 0.25 11.48
N LYS A 80 1.67 0.41 10.74
CA LYS A 80 0.72 -0.67 10.46
C LYS A 80 0.52 -0.85 8.96
N LEU A 81 0.68 -2.07 8.49
CA LEU A 81 0.18 -2.50 7.19
C LEU A 81 -1.24 -3.03 7.39
N ILE A 82 -2.19 -2.46 6.68
CA ILE A 82 -3.59 -2.85 6.65
C ILE A 82 -3.84 -3.61 5.35
N LEU A 83 -4.42 -4.80 5.42
CA LEU A 83 -5.02 -5.46 4.26
C LEU A 83 -6.50 -5.10 4.18
N TRP A 84 -6.85 -4.39 3.12
CA TRP A 84 -8.19 -3.88 2.85
C TRP A 84 -8.84 -4.66 1.71
N ASP A 85 -10.03 -5.20 1.94
CA ASP A 85 -10.88 -5.77 0.89
C ASP A 85 -11.87 -4.72 0.40
N ASP A 86 -11.64 -4.17 -0.79
CA ASP A 86 -12.49 -3.11 -1.33
C ASP A 86 -13.86 -3.60 -1.76
N LYS A 87 -13.98 -4.87 -2.16
CA LYS A 87 -15.25 -5.47 -2.52
C LYS A 87 -16.16 -5.66 -1.30
N LYS A 88 -15.58 -6.06 -0.17
CA LYS A 88 -16.30 -6.21 1.09
C LYS A 88 -16.36 -4.92 1.90
N ASN A 89 -15.52 -3.94 1.55
CA ASN A 89 -15.39 -2.68 2.25
C ASN A 89 -14.98 -2.83 3.73
N GLU A 90 -14.00 -3.71 3.98
CA GLU A 90 -13.55 -4.03 5.33
C GLU A 90 -12.03 -4.27 5.42
N ILE A 91 -11.48 -4.11 6.62
CA ILE A 91 -10.14 -4.58 6.96
C ILE A 91 -10.20 -6.08 7.18
N ILE A 92 -9.40 -6.84 6.42
CA ILE A 92 -9.33 -8.30 6.57
C ILE A 92 -8.18 -8.75 7.44
N ASN A 93 -7.11 -7.96 7.52
CA ASN A 93 -5.98 -8.23 8.39
C ASN A 93 -5.11 -6.99 8.64
N GLU A 94 -4.29 -7.01 9.69
CA GLU A 94 -3.29 -5.98 9.97
C GLU A 94 -1.98 -6.58 10.50
N TYR A 95 -0.85 -5.94 10.14
CA TYR A 95 0.46 -6.28 10.68
C TYR A 95 1.14 -5.02 11.24
N ARG A 96 1.57 -5.10 12.50
CA ARG A 96 2.24 -3.99 13.18
C ARG A 96 3.75 -4.21 13.22
N THR A 97 4.48 -3.16 12.88
CA THR A 97 5.95 -3.09 12.95
C THR A 97 6.40 -2.24 14.13
N ASP A 98 7.66 -2.41 14.55
CA ASP A 98 8.25 -1.62 15.64
C ASP A 98 8.58 -0.19 15.18
N SER A 99 8.96 -0.01 13.90
CA SER A 99 9.28 1.27 13.29
C SER A 99 8.29 1.61 12.16
N PHE A 100 8.37 2.83 11.62
CA PHE A 100 7.51 3.23 10.52
C PHE A 100 7.81 2.42 9.26
N ILE A 101 6.75 2.06 8.55
CA ILE A 101 6.82 1.42 7.25
C ILE A 101 7.15 2.49 6.22
N ILE A 102 8.27 2.31 5.52
CA ILE A 102 8.75 3.26 4.50
C ILE A 102 8.28 2.84 3.12
N ASN A 103 8.19 1.53 2.89
CA ASN A 103 7.70 0.98 1.63
C ASN A 103 7.09 -0.40 1.85
N CYS A 104 6.31 -0.89 0.90
CA CYS A 104 5.88 -2.28 0.89
C CYS A 104 5.64 -2.77 -0.55
N CYS A 105 5.63 -4.07 -0.73
CA CYS A 105 5.29 -4.70 -1.99
C CYS A 105 4.51 -5.98 -1.72
N ILE A 106 3.43 -6.18 -2.45
CA ILE A 106 2.65 -7.42 -2.43
C ILE A 106 2.91 -8.14 -3.75
N LYS A 107 3.48 -9.34 -3.67
CA LYS A 107 3.81 -10.14 -4.85
C LYS A 107 3.52 -11.61 -4.64
N LYS A 108 2.58 -12.15 -5.41
CA LYS A 108 2.13 -13.54 -5.32
C LYS A 108 1.70 -13.88 -3.89
N LYS A 109 2.43 -14.79 -3.25
CA LYS A 109 2.16 -15.25 -1.90
C LYS A 109 2.92 -14.51 -0.80
N TYR A 110 3.65 -13.44 -1.17
CA TYR A 110 4.50 -12.71 -0.24
C TYR A 110 4.13 -11.25 -0.12
N ILE A 111 4.22 -10.74 1.10
CA ILE A 111 4.22 -9.32 1.42
C ILE A 111 5.59 -8.97 1.96
N PHE A 112 6.22 -7.99 1.35
CA PHE A 112 7.47 -7.40 1.81
C PHE A 112 7.16 -6.05 2.45
N ILE A 113 7.52 -5.89 3.72
CA ILE A 113 7.40 -4.63 4.46
C ILE A 113 8.81 -4.11 4.69
N ILE A 114 9.08 -2.89 4.23
CA ILE A 114 10.39 -2.26 4.31
C ILE A 114 10.34 -1.15 5.36
N CYS A 115 11.12 -1.32 6.41
CA CYS A 115 11.42 -0.29 7.40
C CYS A 115 12.84 0.24 7.18
N SER A 116 13.31 1.14 8.05
CA SER A 116 14.64 1.76 7.90
C SER A 116 15.81 0.78 8.07
N ASP A 117 15.64 -0.25 8.87
CA ASP A 117 16.68 -1.16 9.34
C ASP A 117 16.30 -2.64 9.24
N VAL A 118 15.11 -2.94 8.75
CA VAL A 118 14.61 -4.32 8.63
C VAL A 118 13.67 -4.47 7.43
N ILE A 119 13.75 -5.60 6.76
CA ILE A 119 12.75 -6.09 5.81
C ILE A 119 12.01 -7.24 6.46
N ILE A 120 10.67 -7.17 6.43
CA ILE A 120 9.80 -8.18 7.01
C ILE A 120 9.07 -8.90 5.88
N LEU A 121 9.13 -10.21 5.88
CA LEU A 121 8.47 -11.08 4.90
C LEU A 121 7.31 -11.81 5.56
N ILE A 122 6.12 -11.69 4.97
CA ILE A 122 4.87 -12.27 5.46
C ILE A 122 4.21 -13.09 4.35
N ASP A 123 3.58 -14.20 4.70
CA ASP A 123 2.73 -14.97 3.80
C ASP A 123 1.39 -14.26 3.58
N THR A 124 0.94 -14.10 2.32
CA THR A 124 -0.31 -13.41 1.98
C THR A 124 -1.58 -14.15 2.39
N LYS A 125 -1.51 -15.49 2.56
CA LYS A 125 -2.67 -16.33 2.89
C LYS A 125 -2.85 -16.50 4.39
N THR A 126 -1.74 -16.86 5.08
CA THR A 126 -1.77 -17.11 6.52
C THR A 126 -1.58 -15.84 7.32
N PHE A 127 -1.00 -14.81 6.70
CA PHE A 127 -0.57 -13.56 7.33
C PHE A 127 0.45 -13.75 8.45
N GLU A 128 1.18 -14.85 8.39
CA GLU A 128 2.24 -15.20 9.34
C GLU A 128 3.60 -14.66 8.89
N LEU A 129 4.41 -14.32 9.86
CA LEU A 129 5.80 -13.93 9.65
C LEU A 129 6.59 -15.13 9.10
N ILE A 130 7.24 -14.93 7.95
CA ILE A 130 8.18 -15.90 7.37
C ILE A 130 9.59 -15.59 7.84
N GLU A 131 10.02 -14.32 7.68
CA GLU A 131 11.40 -13.91 7.96
C GLU A 131 11.50 -12.43 8.29
N LYS A 132 12.48 -12.07 9.11
CA LYS A 132 12.97 -10.70 9.32
C LYS A 132 14.43 -10.64 8.88
N ILE A 133 14.76 -9.70 8.02
CA ILE A 133 16.10 -9.48 7.48
C ILE A 133 16.59 -8.14 7.97
N ASP A 134 17.56 -8.13 8.87
CA ASP A 134 18.20 -6.90 9.31
C ASP A 134 19.00 -6.27 8.16
N THR A 135 18.86 -4.99 7.98
CA THR A 135 19.56 -4.23 6.94
C THR A 135 20.38 -3.09 7.55
N ILE A 136 21.34 -2.58 6.79
CA ILE A 136 21.92 -1.28 7.11
C ILE A 136 20.83 -0.21 6.97
N ASN A 137 21.04 0.95 7.59
CA ASN A 137 20.08 2.05 7.56
C ASN A 137 19.66 2.40 6.11
N ASN A 138 18.38 2.22 5.83
CA ASN A 138 17.75 2.44 4.52
C ASN A 138 16.56 3.42 4.64
N PRO A 139 16.82 4.70 4.95
CA PRO A 139 15.75 5.67 5.24
C PRO A 139 14.87 6.00 4.04
N LYS A 140 15.29 5.66 2.82
CA LYS A 140 14.51 5.85 1.60
C LYS A 140 13.69 4.62 1.22
N GLY A 141 13.81 3.50 1.95
CA GLY A 141 13.11 2.26 1.63
C GLY A 141 13.46 1.71 0.23
N ILE A 142 14.72 1.84 -0.19
CA ILE A 142 15.18 1.35 -1.51
C ILE A 142 15.22 -0.17 -1.43
N PHE A 143 14.50 -0.81 -2.35
CA PHE A 143 14.50 -2.27 -2.51
C PHE A 143 14.12 -2.65 -3.94
N SER A 144 14.41 -3.88 -4.31
CA SER A 144 13.97 -4.45 -5.58
C SER A 144 13.67 -5.93 -5.40
N ILE A 145 12.65 -6.40 -6.09
CA ILE A 145 12.23 -7.80 -6.07
C ILE A 145 12.36 -8.37 -7.48
N CYS A 146 13.02 -9.52 -7.59
CA CYS A 146 13.16 -10.22 -8.85
C CYS A 146 11.78 -10.66 -9.40
N ASN A 147 11.60 -10.51 -10.70
CA ASN A 147 10.36 -10.87 -11.39
C ASN A 147 10.31 -12.33 -11.83
N GLU A 148 11.39 -13.09 -11.67
CA GLU A 148 11.43 -14.47 -12.10
C GLU A 148 10.66 -15.41 -11.17
N PRO A 149 9.86 -16.35 -11.74
CA PRO A 149 8.95 -17.18 -10.92
C PRO A 149 9.63 -18.27 -10.09
N LYS A 150 10.94 -18.46 -10.20
CA LYS A 150 11.62 -19.65 -9.64
C LYS A 150 12.79 -19.41 -8.70
N LYS A 151 13.26 -18.18 -8.50
CA LYS A 151 14.35 -17.90 -7.56
C LYS A 151 14.14 -16.55 -6.89
N TYR A 152 13.78 -16.57 -5.61
CA TYR A 152 13.96 -15.41 -4.75
C TYR A 152 15.38 -15.52 -4.19
N ILE A 153 16.31 -14.73 -4.74
CA ILE A 153 17.62 -14.52 -4.15
C ILE A 153 17.47 -13.29 -3.27
N LEU A 154 17.57 -13.51 -1.98
CA LEU A 154 17.70 -12.47 -0.97
C LEU A 154 19.15 -12.01 -0.92
#